data_ee0bd40959b65232209d72477ce2773b
#
_entry.id   ee0bd40959b65232209d72477ce2773b
#
_cell.length_a   1.000
_cell.length_b   1.000
_cell.length_c   1.000
_cell.angle_alpha   90.00
_cell.angle_beta   90.00
_cell.angle_gamma   90.00
#
_symmetry.space_group_name_H-M   'P 1'
#
loop_
_entity.id
_entity.type
_entity.pdbx_description
1 polymer ?
#
loop_
_entity_poly.entity_id
_entity_poly.type
_entity_poly.pdbx_seq_one_letter_code
_entity_poly.pdbx_strand_id
1 'polypeptide(L)'
;NIPLFVNDPNDGKTFLIAYEPRMEALQLHGEVEYTMGEQFSASASLNFNQFTKLQKEKKAWGMIPLELNAGLRWQLLKDLWLHADLWAWDGAQYRGKTGDSFKGDGGFDLNTGAEFRITKNFNLWIQLNNILNNKYERWHQYESFGFNVLGGVTYSFNQK
;
A
#
# COMPACT_ATOMS: atom_id res chain seq x y z
N ASN A 1 16.13 19.26 4.57
CA ASN A 1 15.38 18.86 5.78
C ASN A 1 14.34 17.79 5.39
N ILE A 2 14.48 16.61 5.94
CA ILE A 2 13.62 15.45 5.67
C ILE A 2 12.66 15.34 6.85
N PRO A 3 11.33 15.38 6.64
CA PRO A 3 10.36 15.21 7.71
C PRO A 3 10.27 13.73 8.11
N LEU A 4 10.47 13.45 9.37
CA LEU A 4 10.28 12.14 9.99
C LEU A 4 9.16 12.23 11.01
N PHE A 5 8.30 11.23 11.07
CA PHE A 5 7.17 11.21 12.00
C PHE A 5 7.52 10.45 13.26
N VAL A 6 7.32 11.09 14.40
CA VAL A 6 7.60 10.52 15.72
C VAL A 6 6.41 10.75 16.64
N ASN A 7 6.21 9.90 17.63
CA ASN A 7 5.17 10.12 18.60
C ASN A 7 5.47 11.33 19.49
N ASP A 8 4.43 12.10 19.83
CA ASP A 8 4.54 13.17 20.81
C ASP A 8 4.90 12.58 22.19
N PRO A 9 5.98 13.02 22.82
CA PRO A 9 6.36 12.54 24.14
C PRO A 9 5.33 12.86 25.23
N ASN A 10 4.43 13.82 25.03
CA ASN A 10 3.41 14.19 26.00
C ASN A 10 2.26 13.19 26.08
N ASP A 11 1.70 12.79 24.94
CA ASP A 11 0.55 11.90 24.89
C ASP A 11 0.87 10.50 24.35
N GLY A 12 1.94 10.36 23.55
CA GLY A 12 2.34 9.11 22.93
C GLY A 12 1.39 8.63 21.83
N LYS A 13 0.45 9.45 21.38
CA LYS A 13 -0.59 9.12 20.42
C LYS A 13 -0.56 10.01 19.19
N THR A 14 -0.34 11.31 19.37
CA THR A 14 -0.20 12.25 18.25
C THR A 14 1.20 12.18 17.65
N PHE A 15 1.32 12.65 16.41
CA PHE A 15 2.59 12.70 15.72
C PHE A 15 3.15 14.11 15.69
N LEU A 16 4.45 14.19 15.91
CA LEU A 16 5.26 15.38 15.66
C LEU A 16 6.18 15.14 14.47
N ILE A 17 6.57 16.21 13.81
CA ILE A 17 7.56 16.17 12.74
C ILE A 17 8.94 16.44 13.35
N ALA A 18 9.82 15.44 13.27
CA ALA A 18 11.24 15.60 13.52
C ALA A 18 11.94 15.85 12.18
N TYR A 19 12.68 16.94 12.08
CA TYR A 19 13.41 17.25 10.85
C TYR A 19 14.83 16.69 10.91
N GLU A 20 15.13 15.82 9.95
CA GLU A 20 16.49 15.31 9.72
C GLU A 20 17.17 16.18 8.66
N PRO A 21 18.27 16.87 8.98
CA PRO A 21 18.95 17.75 8.04
C PRO A 21 19.56 17.00 6.86
N ARG A 22 20.11 15.80 7.12
CA ARG A 22 20.78 14.97 6.10
C ARG A 22 20.60 13.49 6.41
N MET A 23 20.23 12.74 5.41
CA MET A 23 20.15 11.28 5.44
C MET A 23 20.69 10.73 4.11
N GLU A 24 21.47 9.67 4.19
CA GLU A 24 21.86 8.89 3.01
C GLU A 24 21.04 7.61 2.97
N ALA A 25 20.65 7.21 1.77
CA ALA A 25 19.93 5.96 1.57
C ALA A 25 20.43 5.23 0.31
N LEU A 26 20.58 3.92 0.41
CA LEU A 26 20.66 3.04 -0.75
C LEU A 26 19.23 2.63 -1.11
N GLN A 27 18.82 2.96 -2.32
CA GLN A 27 17.49 2.61 -2.83
C GLN A 27 17.64 1.69 -4.04
N LEU A 28 16.97 0.55 -4.00
CA LEU A 28 16.86 -0.37 -5.11
C LEU A 28 15.39 -0.50 -5.49
N HIS A 29 15.11 -0.30 -6.77
CA HIS A 29 13.78 -0.47 -7.34
C HIS A 29 13.86 -1.48 -8.48
N GLY A 30 12.92 -2.42 -8.49
CA GLY A 30 12.72 -3.36 -9.58
C GLY A 30 11.25 -3.45 -9.93
N GLU A 31 10.96 -3.51 -11.22
CA GLU A 31 9.60 -3.63 -11.74
C GLU A 31 9.57 -4.63 -12.89
N VAL A 32 8.53 -5.41 -12.96
CA VAL A 32 8.25 -6.33 -14.06
C VAL A 32 6.78 -6.24 -14.43
N GLU A 33 6.52 -6.20 -15.72
CA GLU A 33 5.17 -6.27 -16.29
C GLU A 33 5.12 -7.36 -17.35
N TYR A 34 4.06 -8.12 -17.32
CA TYR A 34 3.75 -9.13 -18.34
C TYR A 34 2.34 -8.90 -18.86
N THR A 35 2.21 -8.85 -20.19
CA THR A 35 0.93 -8.65 -20.87
C THR A 35 0.73 -9.71 -21.93
N MET A 36 -0.43 -10.34 -21.96
CA MET A 36 -0.83 -11.29 -22.98
C MET A 36 -2.09 -10.77 -23.70
N GLY A 37 -1.87 -10.04 -24.79
CA GLY A 37 -2.94 -9.34 -25.49
C GLY A 37 -3.66 -8.34 -24.62
N GLU A 38 -4.96 -8.18 -24.84
CA GLU A 38 -5.83 -7.32 -24.02
C GLU A 38 -6.51 -8.09 -22.86
N GLN A 39 -6.27 -9.40 -22.80
CA GLN A 39 -7.01 -10.29 -21.90
C GLN A 39 -6.35 -10.46 -20.54
N PHE A 40 -5.03 -10.32 -20.47
CA PHE A 40 -4.30 -10.58 -19.24
C PHE A 40 -3.13 -9.63 -19.08
N SER A 41 -3.02 -9.06 -17.90
CA SER A 41 -1.81 -8.35 -17.48
C SER A 41 -1.49 -8.67 -16.02
N ALA A 42 -0.21 -8.77 -15.73
CA ALA A 42 0.31 -8.93 -14.39
C ALA A 42 1.52 -8.02 -14.22
N SER A 43 1.63 -7.38 -13.07
CA SER A 43 2.75 -6.52 -12.70
C SER A 43 3.24 -6.83 -11.31
N ALA A 44 4.53 -6.61 -11.07
CA ALA A 44 5.10 -6.64 -9.73
C ALA A 44 6.20 -5.59 -9.63
N SER A 45 6.27 -4.93 -8.49
CA SER A 45 7.35 -4.00 -8.16
C SER A 45 7.88 -4.22 -6.76
N LEU A 46 9.18 -4.04 -6.60
CA LEU A 46 9.88 -4.15 -5.33
C LEU A 46 10.65 -2.86 -5.08
N ASN A 47 10.47 -2.28 -3.90
CA ASN A 47 11.24 -1.15 -3.41
C ASN A 47 12.01 -1.58 -2.15
N PHE A 48 13.32 -1.45 -2.19
CA PHE A 48 14.18 -1.66 -1.04
C PHE A 48 14.91 -0.36 -0.69
N ASN A 49 14.85 0.03 0.58
CA ASN A 49 15.45 1.24 1.11
C ASN A 49 16.31 0.92 2.33
N GLN A 50 17.61 1.12 2.25
CA GLN A 50 18.51 1.05 3.39
C GLN A 50 18.93 2.47 3.77
N PHE A 51 18.37 2.97 4.87
CA PHE A 51 18.65 4.31 5.38
C PHE A 51 19.92 4.31 6.22
N THR A 52 20.85 5.21 5.89
CA THR A 52 22.17 5.28 6.54
C THR A 52 22.53 6.74 6.82
N LYS A 53 23.54 6.94 7.68
CA LYS A 53 24.17 8.24 7.95
C LYS A 53 23.19 9.38 8.20
N LEU A 54 22.28 9.19 9.15
CA LEU A 54 21.45 10.27 9.64
C LEU A 54 22.32 11.22 10.49
N GLN A 55 22.10 12.51 10.34
CA GLN A 55 22.91 13.54 11.05
C GLN A 55 22.38 13.80 12.46
N LYS A 56 21.07 13.81 12.65
CA LYS A 56 20.42 14.18 13.91
C LYS A 56 19.66 13.02 14.54
N GLU A 57 18.86 12.32 13.78
CA GLU A 57 18.00 11.25 14.29
C GLU A 57 18.72 9.90 14.26
N LYS A 58 18.37 9.01 15.18
CA LYS A 58 18.99 7.68 15.29
C LYS A 58 18.51 6.71 14.22
N LYS A 59 17.31 6.90 13.70
CA LYS A 59 16.66 6.04 12.71
C LYS A 59 15.81 6.88 11.75
N ALA A 60 15.52 6.32 10.60
CA ALA A 60 14.59 6.89 9.63
C ALA A 60 13.14 6.56 10.04
N TRP A 61 12.64 7.33 11.00
CA TRP A 61 11.35 7.07 11.64
C TRP A 61 10.20 7.08 10.65
N GLY A 62 9.36 6.04 10.68
CA GLY A 62 8.18 5.90 9.84
C GLY A 62 8.47 5.52 8.38
N MET A 63 9.73 5.37 7.98
CA MET A 63 10.11 5.00 6.63
C MET A 63 10.15 3.49 6.46
N ILE A 64 9.48 2.99 5.41
CA ILE A 64 9.40 1.57 5.09
C ILE A 64 10.69 1.12 4.40
N PRO A 65 11.37 0.08 4.93
CA PRO A 65 12.61 -0.43 4.34
C PRO A 65 12.39 -1.33 3.11
N LEU A 66 11.27 -2.06 3.07
CA LEU A 66 10.96 -2.99 1.99
C LEU A 66 9.48 -2.96 1.68
N GLU A 67 9.15 -2.83 0.39
CA GLU A 67 7.78 -2.80 -0.09
C GLU A 67 7.65 -3.59 -1.39
N LEU A 68 6.66 -4.44 -1.46
CA LEU A 68 6.28 -5.22 -2.63
C LEU A 68 4.86 -4.84 -3.04
N ASN A 69 4.67 -4.55 -4.32
CA ASN A 69 3.35 -4.41 -4.93
C ASN A 69 3.22 -5.42 -6.07
N ALA A 70 2.05 -6.03 -6.20
CA ALA A 70 1.74 -6.87 -7.34
C ALA A 70 0.29 -6.64 -7.78
N GLY A 71 0.06 -6.64 -9.08
CA GLY A 71 -1.25 -6.43 -9.68
C GLY A 71 -1.54 -7.50 -10.73
N LEU A 72 -2.79 -7.89 -10.82
CA LEU A 72 -3.30 -8.81 -11.82
C LEU A 72 -4.59 -8.25 -12.41
N ARG A 73 -4.72 -8.29 -13.72
CA ARG A 73 -5.97 -8.05 -14.44
C ARG A 73 -6.19 -9.15 -15.46
N TRP A 74 -7.38 -9.74 -15.45
CA TRP A 74 -7.70 -10.86 -16.31
C TRP A 74 -9.13 -10.77 -16.85
N GLN A 75 -9.27 -10.75 -18.14
CA GLN A 75 -10.54 -10.93 -18.82
C GLN A 75 -10.87 -12.43 -18.89
N LEU A 76 -11.54 -12.94 -17.85
CA LEU A 76 -11.87 -14.36 -17.75
C LEU A 76 -12.90 -14.80 -18.81
N LEU A 77 -13.88 -13.94 -19.08
CA LEU A 77 -14.88 -14.12 -20.13
C LEU A 77 -15.00 -12.81 -20.92
N LYS A 78 -15.68 -12.86 -22.07
CA LYS A 78 -15.89 -11.70 -22.95
C LYS A 78 -16.40 -10.45 -22.21
N ASP A 79 -17.23 -10.66 -21.20
CA ASP A 79 -17.90 -9.59 -20.45
C ASP A 79 -17.58 -9.63 -18.95
N LEU A 80 -16.56 -10.42 -18.52
CA LEU A 80 -16.14 -10.55 -17.12
C LEU A 80 -14.65 -10.32 -16.99
N TRP A 81 -14.29 -9.30 -16.21
CA TRP A 81 -12.92 -8.98 -15.80
C TRP A 81 -12.75 -9.24 -14.30
N LEU A 82 -11.61 -9.81 -13.97
CA LEU A 82 -11.15 -9.98 -12.61
C LEU A 82 -9.91 -9.12 -12.41
N HIS A 83 -9.72 -8.62 -11.22
CA HIS A 83 -8.47 -7.99 -10.80
C HIS A 83 -8.10 -8.41 -9.38
N ALA A 84 -6.83 -8.38 -9.11
CA ALA A 84 -6.29 -8.60 -7.76
C ALA A 84 -5.07 -7.70 -7.57
N ASP A 85 -4.94 -7.14 -6.38
CA ASP A 85 -3.86 -6.27 -5.97
C ASP A 85 -3.32 -6.73 -4.63
N LEU A 86 -2.02 -6.95 -4.58
CA LEU A 86 -1.27 -7.29 -3.37
C LEU A 86 -0.35 -6.12 -3.03
N TRP A 87 -0.36 -5.73 -1.78
CA TRP A 87 0.60 -4.82 -1.19
C TRP A 87 1.18 -5.45 0.08
N ALA A 88 2.51 -5.57 0.15
CA ALA A 88 3.21 -6.14 1.29
C ALA A 88 4.41 -5.25 1.64
N TRP A 89 4.72 -5.14 2.94
CA TRP A 89 5.85 -4.32 3.39
C TRP A 89 6.45 -4.84 4.69
N ASP A 90 7.71 -4.51 4.92
CA ASP A 90 8.39 -4.71 6.19
C ASP A 90 8.17 -3.52 7.12
N GLY A 91 8.12 -3.77 8.43
CA GLY A 91 7.82 -2.75 9.43
C GLY A 91 8.85 -1.63 9.49
N ALA A 92 8.37 -0.40 9.59
CA ALA A 92 9.19 0.78 9.78
C ALA A 92 9.72 0.88 11.22
N GLN A 93 10.75 1.69 11.43
CA GLN A 93 11.24 2.04 12.76
C GLN A 93 10.43 3.20 13.33
N TYR A 94 10.01 3.10 14.57
CA TYR A 94 9.26 4.13 15.27
C TYR A 94 9.98 4.58 16.56
N ARG A 95 9.78 5.84 16.91
CA ARG A 95 10.21 6.41 18.18
C ARG A 95 9.01 6.53 19.10
N GLY A 96 9.02 5.77 20.20
CA GLY A 96 7.97 5.80 21.21
C GLY A 96 8.01 7.05 22.08
N LYS A 97 7.02 7.17 22.98
CA LYS A 97 6.84 8.27 23.91
C LYS A 97 8.07 8.53 24.79
N THR A 98 8.72 7.48 25.26
CA THR A 98 9.91 7.56 26.14
C THR A 98 11.22 7.74 25.38
N GLY A 99 11.16 7.87 24.05
CA GLY A 99 12.34 8.00 23.19
C GLY A 99 12.99 6.67 22.81
N ASP A 100 12.41 5.56 23.24
CA ASP A 100 12.75 4.21 22.81
C ASP A 100 12.48 4.02 21.32
N SER A 101 13.21 3.10 20.69
CA SER A 101 13.00 2.74 19.31
C SER A 101 12.48 1.31 19.23
N PHE A 102 11.47 1.10 18.41
CA PHE A 102 10.95 -0.24 18.10
C PHE A 102 10.65 -0.36 16.61
N LYS A 103 10.68 -1.58 16.13
CA LYS A 103 10.25 -1.90 14.77
C LYS A 103 8.77 -2.22 14.81
N GLY A 104 7.98 -1.53 14.01
CA GLY A 104 6.58 -1.89 13.79
C GLY A 104 6.46 -3.21 13.04
N ASP A 105 5.29 -3.80 13.09
CA ASP A 105 4.99 -4.98 12.30
C ASP A 105 4.93 -4.60 10.82
N GLY A 106 5.42 -5.51 9.98
CA GLY A 106 5.11 -5.46 8.56
C GLY A 106 3.65 -5.79 8.32
N GLY A 107 3.24 -5.69 7.12
CA GLY A 107 1.86 -6.03 6.78
C GLY A 107 1.74 -6.50 5.36
N PHE A 108 0.57 -7.05 5.07
CA PHE A 108 0.21 -7.29 3.71
C PHE A 108 -1.30 -7.18 3.51
N ASP A 109 -1.71 -6.65 2.37
CA ASP A 109 -3.08 -6.39 2.00
C ASP A 109 -3.34 -7.01 0.63
N LEU A 110 -4.35 -7.86 0.56
CA LEU A 110 -4.79 -8.50 -0.68
C LEU A 110 -6.22 -8.07 -0.98
N ASN A 111 -6.38 -7.41 -2.11
CA ASN A 111 -7.64 -6.94 -2.62
C ASN A 111 -7.97 -7.67 -3.91
N THR A 112 -9.24 -7.90 -4.19
CA THR A 112 -9.68 -8.48 -5.44
C THR A 112 -11.03 -7.92 -5.84
N GLY A 113 -11.35 -8.00 -7.11
CA GLY A 113 -12.65 -7.57 -7.58
C GLY A 113 -13.01 -8.17 -8.93
N ALA A 114 -14.25 -7.97 -9.28
CA ALA A 114 -14.81 -8.39 -10.55
C ALA A 114 -15.65 -7.27 -11.15
N GLU A 115 -15.58 -7.13 -12.46
CA GLU A 115 -16.43 -6.26 -13.24
C GLU A 115 -17.13 -7.07 -14.32
N PHE A 116 -18.46 -6.98 -14.37
CA PHE A 116 -19.28 -7.66 -15.34
C PHE A 116 -20.06 -6.67 -16.20
N ARG A 117 -19.83 -6.73 -17.50
CA ARG A 117 -20.52 -5.91 -18.50
C ARG A 117 -21.85 -6.54 -18.89
N ILE A 118 -22.95 -5.96 -18.41
CA ILE A 118 -24.32 -6.42 -18.76
C ILE A 118 -24.69 -5.96 -20.16
N THR A 119 -24.39 -4.70 -20.49
CA THR A 119 -24.59 -4.11 -21.82
C THR A 119 -23.41 -3.22 -22.18
N LYS A 120 -23.38 -2.65 -23.38
CA LYS A 120 -22.32 -1.71 -23.80
C LYS A 120 -22.19 -0.49 -22.86
N ASN A 121 -23.26 -0.15 -22.18
CA ASN A 121 -23.35 1.06 -21.36
C ASN A 121 -23.52 0.78 -19.87
N PHE A 122 -23.69 -0.47 -19.47
CA PHE A 122 -24.03 -0.83 -18.08
C PHE A 122 -23.14 -1.94 -17.56
N ASN A 123 -22.35 -1.63 -16.53
CA ASN A 123 -21.47 -2.56 -15.85
C ASN A 123 -21.86 -2.69 -14.37
N LEU A 124 -21.75 -3.90 -13.86
CA LEU A 124 -21.75 -4.18 -12.41
C LEU A 124 -20.32 -4.40 -11.96
N TRP A 125 -20.01 -4.00 -10.75
CA TRP A 125 -18.71 -4.30 -10.15
C TRP A 125 -18.85 -4.65 -8.67
N ILE A 126 -17.92 -5.48 -8.21
CA ILE A 126 -17.72 -5.81 -6.81
C ILE A 126 -16.24 -5.76 -6.48
N GLN A 127 -15.93 -5.27 -5.29
CA GLN A 127 -14.57 -5.23 -4.76
C GLN A 127 -14.56 -5.78 -3.34
N LEU A 128 -13.63 -6.67 -3.08
CA LEU A 128 -13.35 -7.27 -1.79
C LEU A 128 -11.98 -6.75 -1.33
N ASN A 129 -11.96 -5.94 -0.30
CA ASN A 129 -10.75 -5.37 0.25
C ASN A 129 -10.31 -6.13 1.48
N ASN A 130 -8.99 -6.26 1.63
CA ASN A 130 -8.35 -6.96 2.73
C ASN A 130 -9.00 -8.34 2.96
N ILE A 131 -9.00 -9.17 1.90
CA ILE A 131 -9.72 -10.47 1.90
C ILE A 131 -9.22 -11.45 2.96
N LEU A 132 -7.99 -11.25 3.45
CA LEU A 132 -7.41 -12.07 4.51
C LEU A 132 -7.70 -11.51 5.91
N ASN A 133 -8.42 -10.39 5.97
CA ASN A 133 -8.78 -9.70 7.21
C ASN A 133 -7.57 -9.44 8.11
N ASN A 134 -6.43 -9.09 7.50
CA ASN A 134 -5.23 -8.76 8.26
C ASN A 134 -5.40 -7.40 8.95
N LYS A 135 -5.14 -7.37 10.23
CA LYS A 135 -5.00 -6.13 10.96
C LYS A 135 -3.56 -5.67 10.84
N TYR A 136 -3.35 -4.54 10.22
CA TYR A 136 -2.04 -3.95 10.09
C TYR A 136 -2.09 -2.44 10.33
N GLU A 137 -0.96 -1.89 10.75
CA GLU A 137 -0.76 -0.46 10.91
C GLU A 137 0.11 0.05 9.77
N ARG A 138 -0.47 0.85 8.87
CA ARG A 138 0.33 1.57 7.86
C ARG A 138 1.11 2.72 8.49
N TRP A 139 0.50 3.33 9.48
CA TRP A 139 1.07 4.33 10.37
C TRP A 139 0.89 3.83 11.79
N HIS A 140 1.93 3.96 12.61
CA HIS A 140 1.87 3.49 13.99
C HIS A 140 0.61 3.98 14.71
N GLN A 141 -0.11 3.08 15.38
CA GLN A 141 -1.39 3.31 16.08
C GLN A 141 -2.60 3.62 15.18
N TYR A 142 -2.45 3.52 13.86
CA TYR A 142 -3.57 3.65 12.91
C TYR A 142 -3.80 2.31 12.21
N GLU A 143 -4.67 1.50 12.81
CA GLU A 143 -5.06 0.23 12.22
C GLU A 143 -5.85 0.44 10.93
N SER A 144 -5.60 -0.40 9.93
CA SER A 144 -6.39 -0.45 8.71
C SER A 144 -7.78 -1.04 8.97
N PHE A 145 -8.71 -0.73 8.09
CA PHE A 145 -9.98 -1.43 8.04
C PHE A 145 -9.74 -2.91 7.73
N GLY A 146 -10.42 -3.79 8.45
CA GLY A 146 -10.46 -5.21 8.14
C GLY A 146 -11.18 -5.49 6.81
N PHE A 147 -11.52 -6.76 6.59
CA PHE A 147 -12.27 -7.17 5.40
C PHE A 147 -13.50 -6.30 5.18
N ASN A 148 -13.65 -5.79 3.97
CA ASN A 148 -14.83 -5.04 3.56
C ASN A 148 -15.18 -5.30 2.10
N VAL A 149 -16.43 -5.09 1.77
CA VAL A 149 -17.00 -5.33 0.45
C VAL A 149 -17.63 -4.05 -0.06
N LEU A 150 -17.27 -3.67 -1.27
CA LEU A 150 -17.90 -2.59 -2.01
C LEU A 150 -18.51 -3.16 -3.29
N GLY A 151 -19.60 -2.57 -3.74
CA GLY A 151 -20.23 -2.93 -4.99
C GLY A 151 -21.02 -1.77 -5.58
N GLY A 152 -21.17 -1.79 -6.87
CA GLY A 152 -21.86 -0.71 -7.54
C GLY A 152 -22.14 -0.98 -9.00
N VAL A 153 -22.71 0.05 -9.63
CA VAL A 153 -23.03 0.07 -11.05
C VAL A 153 -22.38 1.25 -11.72
N THR A 154 -21.94 1.05 -12.94
CA THR A 154 -21.44 2.12 -13.80
C THR A 154 -22.31 2.19 -15.04
N TYR A 155 -22.83 3.39 -15.35
CA TYR A 155 -23.57 3.66 -16.55
C TYR A 155 -22.87 4.71 -17.38
N SER A 156 -22.57 4.39 -18.66
CA SER A 156 -21.92 5.30 -19.59
C SER A 156 -22.93 5.89 -20.57
N PHE A 157 -23.07 7.20 -20.56
CA PHE A 157 -23.91 7.90 -21.53
C PHE A 157 -23.13 8.09 -22.84
N ASN A 158 -23.63 7.52 -23.92
CA ASN A 158 -23.09 7.83 -25.24
C ASN A 158 -23.57 9.24 -25.63
N GLN A 159 -22.71 10.22 -25.61
CA GLN A 159 -22.94 11.45 -26.38
C GLN A 159 -22.73 11.13 -27.86
N LYS A 160 -23.77 11.33 -28.68
CA LYS A 160 -23.67 11.30 -30.13
C LYS A 160 -22.94 12.53 -30.63
#